data_3b5364fd5bc0a72dcd31b3b73cb176b0
#
_entry.id   3b5364fd5bc0a72dcd31b3b73cb176b0
#
_cell.length_a   1.000
_cell.length_b   1.000
_cell.length_c   1.000
_cell.angle_alpha   90.00
_cell.angle_beta   90.00
_cell.angle_gamma   90.00
#
_symmetry.space_group_name_H-M   'P 1'
#
loop_
_entity.id
_entity.type
_entity.pdbx_description
1 polymer ?
#
loop_
_entity_poly.entity_id
_entity_poly.type
_entity_poly.pdbx_seq_one_letter_code
_entity_poly.pdbx_strand_id
1 'polypeptide(L)'
;NGFIHTVLPLFDRGLWIVSDECVRDNGADWPKLVWVLDARNEGNPVPIGTFPAPSYDAFAKRGGRFGAHNLHENLPGPCSFVSDHIIIGTFFNAGVRVYDTTNPYKVEEIAYYVPGAPKLCPSGAIQLNDVFVDDRRIVYTIDRFGGGLYILEMNI
;
A
#
# COMPACT_ATOMS: atom_id res chain seq x y z
N ASN A 1 8.02 -3.15 16.75
CA ASN A 1 8.18 -1.77 16.30
C ASN A 1 7.13 -1.34 15.29
N GLY A 2 5.98 -2.02 15.25
CA GLY A 2 4.88 -1.69 14.35
C GLY A 2 4.27 -0.33 14.71
N PHE A 3 3.84 0.39 13.71
CA PHE A 3 2.93 1.51 13.81
C PHE A 3 1.77 1.17 12.87
N ILE A 4 0.85 0.35 13.38
CA ILE A 4 -0.31 -0.09 12.61
C ILE A 4 -1.13 1.12 12.22
N HIS A 5 -1.37 1.29 10.94
CA HIS A 5 -2.09 2.42 10.38
C HIS A 5 -3.45 2.01 9.81
N THR A 6 -3.46 1.01 8.95
CA THR A 6 -4.68 0.58 8.26
C THR A 6 -4.94 -0.90 8.53
N VAL A 7 -6.19 -1.23 8.81
CA VAL A 7 -6.69 -2.61 8.84
C VAL A 7 -7.82 -2.73 7.83
N LEU A 8 -7.62 -3.56 6.81
CA LEU A 8 -8.57 -3.84 5.75
C LEU A 8 -9.11 -5.26 5.89
N PRO A 9 -10.36 -5.44 6.35
CA PRO A 9 -10.96 -6.77 6.44
C PRO A 9 -11.41 -7.28 5.06
N LEU A 10 -11.09 -8.53 4.78
CA LEU A 10 -11.64 -9.32 3.68
C LEU A 10 -12.59 -10.34 4.29
N PHE A 11 -13.82 -9.91 4.60
CA PHE A 11 -14.77 -10.66 5.42
C PHE A 11 -15.07 -12.05 4.89
N ASP A 12 -15.33 -12.17 3.58
CA ASP A 12 -15.69 -13.45 2.95
C ASP A 12 -14.53 -14.47 2.97
N ARG A 13 -13.32 -14.01 3.21
CA ARG A 13 -12.11 -14.83 3.29
C ARG A 13 -11.62 -15.06 4.73
N GLY A 14 -12.20 -14.37 5.70
CA GLY A 14 -11.73 -14.39 7.08
C GLY A 14 -10.28 -13.90 7.22
N LEU A 15 -9.89 -12.92 6.40
CA LEU A 15 -8.54 -12.34 6.39
C LEU A 15 -8.58 -10.87 6.78
N TRP A 16 -7.54 -10.40 7.47
CA TRP A 16 -7.25 -8.97 7.63
C TRP A 16 -5.93 -8.63 6.94
N ILE A 17 -5.94 -7.57 6.14
CA ILE A 17 -4.75 -6.97 5.57
C ILE A 17 -4.39 -5.77 6.42
N VAL A 18 -3.19 -5.79 7.00
CA VAL A 18 -2.76 -4.80 8.01
C VAL A 18 -1.49 -4.12 7.55
N SER A 19 -1.51 -2.80 7.39
CA SER A 19 -0.31 -2.05 7.01
C SER A 19 0.32 -1.34 8.22
N ASP A 20 1.65 -1.45 8.32
CA ASP A 20 2.47 -0.61 9.19
C ASP A 20 2.79 0.72 8.48
N GLU A 21 2.62 1.84 9.16
CA GLU A 21 3.08 3.13 8.60
C GLU A 21 4.58 3.33 8.82
N CYS A 22 5.29 3.69 7.76
CA CYS A 22 6.61 4.29 7.88
C CYS A 22 6.49 5.74 8.35
N VAL A 23 7.12 6.07 9.47
CA VAL A 23 7.07 7.42 10.08
C VAL A 23 8.41 8.16 10.07
N ARG A 24 9.49 7.48 9.70
CA ARG A 24 10.83 8.06 9.64
C ARG A 24 11.40 8.03 8.23
N ASP A 25 12.18 9.05 7.91
CA ASP A 25 12.82 9.16 6.60
C ASP A 25 13.96 8.15 6.42
N ASN A 26 14.30 7.91 5.14
CA ASN A 26 15.44 7.09 4.72
C ASN A 26 15.42 5.65 5.25
N GLY A 27 14.24 5.09 5.47
CA GLY A 27 14.09 3.72 5.97
C GLY A 27 14.57 3.51 7.40
N ALA A 28 14.67 4.58 8.22
CA ALA A 28 15.23 4.50 9.56
C ALA A 28 14.37 3.69 10.55
N ASP A 29 13.11 3.41 10.22
CA ASP A 29 12.19 2.55 10.98
C ASP A 29 11.77 1.28 10.23
N TRP A 30 12.52 0.90 9.19
CA TRP A 30 12.33 -0.36 8.49
C TRP A 30 12.50 -1.58 9.42
N PRO A 31 11.75 -2.69 9.24
CA PRO A 31 10.73 -2.94 8.22
C PRO A 31 9.36 -2.33 8.57
N LYS A 32 8.67 -1.85 7.53
CA LYS A 32 7.29 -1.38 7.56
C LYS A 32 6.53 -2.10 6.45
N LEU A 33 5.81 -3.13 6.84
CA LEU A 33 5.25 -4.14 5.95
C LEU A 33 3.72 -4.05 5.88
N VAL A 34 3.17 -4.72 4.90
CA VAL A 34 1.76 -5.10 4.87
C VAL A 34 1.67 -6.57 5.23
N TRP A 35 0.83 -6.89 6.21
CA TRP A 35 0.65 -8.20 6.79
C TRP A 35 -0.65 -8.83 6.33
N VAL A 36 -0.67 -10.16 6.19
CA VAL A 36 -1.89 -10.95 6.07
C VAL A 36 -2.11 -11.71 7.36
N LEU A 37 -3.26 -11.48 7.98
CA LEU A 37 -3.67 -12.18 9.20
C LEU A 37 -4.85 -13.10 8.89
N ASP A 38 -4.79 -14.34 9.38
CA ASP A 38 -5.96 -15.20 9.51
C ASP A 38 -6.79 -14.72 10.70
N ALA A 39 -7.97 -14.22 10.40
CA ALA A 39 -8.91 -13.65 11.37
C ALA A 39 -10.20 -14.48 11.47
N ARG A 40 -10.23 -15.73 11.01
CA ARG A 40 -11.38 -16.64 11.19
C ARG A 40 -11.74 -16.84 12.65
N ASN A 41 -10.77 -16.69 13.54
CA ASN A 41 -10.98 -16.49 14.96
C ASN A 41 -10.63 -15.04 15.31
N GLU A 42 -11.63 -14.15 15.32
CA GLU A 42 -11.45 -12.72 15.56
C GLU A 42 -10.85 -12.40 16.94
N GLY A 43 -11.05 -13.27 17.92
CA GLY A 43 -10.44 -13.14 19.26
C GLY A 43 -8.96 -13.48 19.30
N ASN A 44 -8.42 -14.09 18.23
CA ASN A 44 -7.02 -14.49 18.13
C ASN A 44 -6.54 -14.48 16.66
N PRO A 45 -6.42 -13.30 16.02
CA PRO A 45 -5.90 -13.21 14.65
C PRO A 45 -4.42 -13.60 14.60
N VAL A 46 -4.03 -14.38 13.60
CA VAL A 46 -2.68 -14.93 13.46
C VAL A 46 -2.03 -14.44 12.16
N PRO A 47 -0.83 -13.84 12.20
CA PRO A 47 -0.09 -13.50 10.99
C PRO A 47 0.28 -14.77 10.20
N ILE A 48 -0.08 -14.82 8.92
CA ILE A 48 0.17 -15.96 8.03
C ILE A 48 1.04 -15.63 6.83
N GLY A 49 1.26 -14.36 6.55
CA GLY A 49 2.08 -13.90 5.44
C GLY A 49 2.35 -12.39 5.49
N THR A 50 3.20 -11.95 4.57
CA THR A 50 3.46 -10.55 4.29
C THR A 50 3.41 -10.30 2.79
N PHE A 51 3.10 -9.06 2.41
CA PHE A 51 3.23 -8.63 1.03
C PHE A 51 4.71 -8.51 0.65
N PRO A 52 5.07 -8.78 -0.60
CA PRO A 52 6.42 -8.48 -1.08
C PRO A 52 6.70 -6.99 -0.93
N ALA A 53 7.79 -6.67 -0.25
CA ALA A 53 8.20 -5.29 -0.03
C ALA A 53 9.03 -4.77 -1.21
N PRO A 54 8.91 -3.48 -1.57
CA PRO A 54 9.83 -2.86 -2.51
C PRO A 54 11.28 -2.98 -2.05
N SER A 55 12.22 -2.98 -3.01
CA SER A 55 13.63 -3.12 -2.69
C SER A 55 14.12 -2.01 -1.76
N TYR A 56 14.62 -2.38 -0.58
CA TYR A 56 15.21 -1.45 0.38
C TYR A 56 16.38 -0.66 -0.23
N ASP A 57 17.30 -1.35 -0.91
CA ASP A 57 18.49 -0.73 -1.51
C ASP A 57 18.11 0.26 -2.62
N ALA A 58 17.04 -0.01 -3.36
CA ALA A 58 16.60 0.85 -4.44
C ALA A 58 15.85 2.11 -3.96
N PHE A 59 15.16 2.06 -2.82
CA PHE A 59 14.22 3.10 -2.43
C PHE A 59 14.54 3.80 -1.11
N ALA A 60 15.06 3.10 -0.09
CA ALA A 60 15.17 3.64 1.26
C ALA A 60 15.96 4.97 1.34
N LYS A 61 16.99 5.12 0.52
CA LYS A 61 17.87 6.31 0.53
C LYS A 61 17.53 7.37 -0.54
N ARG A 62 16.38 7.24 -1.22
CA ARG A 62 15.98 8.25 -2.22
C ARG A 62 15.55 9.59 -1.61
N GLY A 63 15.27 9.61 -0.31
CA GLY A 63 14.74 10.74 0.42
C GLY A 63 13.30 10.50 0.88
N GLY A 64 12.94 11.11 2.01
CA GLY A 64 11.64 10.96 2.63
C GLY A 64 11.39 9.55 3.19
N ARG A 65 10.12 9.22 3.39
CA ARG A 65 9.69 7.95 3.98
C ARG A 65 9.75 6.80 2.97
N PHE A 66 10.11 5.62 3.46
CA PHE A 66 10.11 4.37 2.71
C PHE A 66 9.45 3.26 3.53
N GLY A 67 8.33 2.74 3.07
CA GLY A 67 7.54 1.70 3.72
C GLY A 67 6.07 1.82 3.37
N ALA A 68 5.26 0.90 3.87
CA ALA A 68 3.82 0.89 3.64
C ALA A 68 3.12 2.09 4.30
N HIS A 69 1.95 2.43 3.78
CA HIS A 69 1.06 3.42 4.37
C HIS A 69 -0.41 3.05 4.14
N ASN A 70 -1.15 3.82 3.32
CA ASN A 70 -2.57 3.58 3.09
C ASN A 70 -2.83 2.46 2.07
N LEU A 71 -3.91 1.74 2.31
CA LEU A 71 -4.51 0.80 1.37
C LEU A 71 -5.79 1.41 0.81
N HIS A 72 -6.14 1.08 -0.43
CA HIS A 72 -7.46 1.38 -0.97
C HIS A 72 -8.52 0.69 -0.11
N GLU A 73 -9.48 1.47 0.36
CA GLU A 73 -10.59 0.97 1.18
C GLU A 73 -11.53 0.11 0.32
N ASN A 74 -11.44 -1.16 0.44
CA ASN A 74 -12.21 -2.15 -0.34
C ASN A 74 -13.68 -2.22 0.11
N LEU A 75 -14.31 -1.07 0.29
CA LEU A 75 -15.71 -0.95 0.73
C LEU A 75 -16.65 -0.71 -0.45
N PRO A 76 -17.81 -1.36 -0.48
CA PRO A 76 -18.79 -1.11 -1.52
C PRO A 76 -19.30 0.33 -1.47
N GLY A 77 -19.18 1.01 -2.58
CA GLY A 77 -19.63 2.38 -2.79
C GLY A 77 -20.03 2.61 -4.24
N PRO A 78 -20.68 3.73 -4.56
CA PRO A 78 -21.26 3.97 -5.89
C PRO A 78 -20.24 3.93 -7.03
N CYS A 79 -18.98 4.15 -6.75
CA CYS A 79 -17.91 4.20 -7.75
C CYS A 79 -16.62 3.53 -7.24
N SER A 80 -16.68 2.68 -6.22
CA SER A 80 -15.49 2.06 -5.63
C SER A 80 -15.17 0.74 -6.31
N PHE A 81 -13.91 0.52 -6.66
CA PHE A 81 -13.40 -0.79 -6.98
C PHE A 81 -13.46 -1.68 -5.74
N VAL A 82 -14.03 -2.87 -5.87
CA VAL A 82 -14.12 -3.86 -4.79
C VAL A 82 -13.54 -5.17 -5.28
N SER A 83 -12.64 -5.75 -4.51
CA SER A 83 -12.05 -7.05 -4.79
C SER A 83 -11.76 -7.80 -3.49
N ASP A 84 -11.97 -9.11 -3.50
CA ASP A 84 -11.61 -9.98 -2.38
C ASP A 84 -10.14 -10.44 -2.42
N HIS A 85 -9.42 -10.15 -3.49
CA HIS A 85 -8.04 -10.63 -3.69
C HIS A 85 -7.08 -9.59 -4.28
N ILE A 86 -7.55 -8.54 -4.95
CA ILE A 86 -6.69 -7.46 -5.47
C ILE A 86 -6.62 -6.34 -4.43
N ILE A 87 -5.43 -6.09 -3.93
CA ILE A 87 -5.17 -5.07 -2.92
C ILE A 87 -4.24 -4.01 -3.50
N ILE A 88 -4.61 -2.75 -3.30
CA ILE A 88 -3.83 -1.60 -3.78
C ILE A 88 -3.35 -0.79 -2.57
N GLY A 89 -2.08 -0.40 -2.56
CA GLY A 89 -1.52 0.36 -1.44
C GLY A 89 -0.39 1.30 -1.84
N THR A 90 -0.13 2.28 -0.99
CA THR A 90 0.95 3.24 -1.15
C THR A 90 2.15 2.91 -0.29
N PHE A 91 3.36 3.21 -0.82
CA PHE A 91 4.65 2.97 -0.17
C PHE A 91 5.53 4.23 -0.23
N PHE A 92 4.95 5.40 0.01
CA PHE A 92 5.65 6.69 -0.04
C PHE A 92 6.56 6.85 -1.26
N ASN A 93 7.90 6.84 -1.07
CA ASN A 93 8.85 7.03 -2.17
C ASN A 93 8.99 5.81 -3.10
N ALA A 94 8.43 4.67 -2.71
CA ALA A 94 8.34 3.49 -3.55
C ALA A 94 7.02 3.41 -4.35
N GLY A 95 6.17 4.43 -4.28
CA GLY A 95 5.02 4.60 -5.16
C GLY A 95 3.75 3.91 -4.73
N VAL A 96 2.83 3.70 -5.68
CA VAL A 96 1.61 2.90 -5.53
C VAL A 96 1.83 1.51 -6.12
N ARG A 97 1.25 0.50 -5.48
CA ARG A 97 1.46 -0.91 -5.81
C ARG A 97 0.17 -1.70 -5.78
N VAL A 98 0.10 -2.72 -6.64
CA VAL A 98 -1.05 -3.63 -6.77
C VAL A 98 -0.59 -5.05 -6.49
N TYR A 99 -1.35 -5.75 -5.69
CA TYR A 99 -1.03 -7.09 -5.22
C TYR A 99 -2.17 -8.05 -5.45
N ASP A 100 -1.84 -9.28 -5.82
CA ASP A 100 -2.75 -10.42 -5.82
C ASP A 100 -2.56 -11.25 -4.54
N THR A 101 -3.61 -11.35 -3.76
CA THR A 101 -3.68 -12.12 -2.52
C THR A 101 -4.48 -13.41 -2.67
N THR A 102 -4.72 -13.89 -3.89
CA THR A 102 -5.42 -15.17 -4.15
C THR A 102 -4.82 -16.29 -3.30
N ASN A 103 -3.48 -16.37 -3.24
CA ASN A 103 -2.79 -17.17 -2.24
C ASN A 103 -2.31 -16.28 -1.08
N PRO A 104 -2.98 -16.28 0.09
CA PRO A 104 -2.64 -15.40 1.20
C PRO A 104 -1.31 -15.73 1.87
N TYR A 105 -0.76 -16.93 1.62
CA TYR A 105 0.56 -17.35 2.12
C TYR A 105 1.69 -16.93 1.18
N LYS A 106 1.37 -16.55 -0.05
CA LYS A 106 2.32 -16.11 -1.07
C LYS A 106 1.68 -15.02 -1.94
N VAL A 107 1.62 -13.83 -1.38
CA VAL A 107 1.13 -12.63 -2.09
C VAL A 107 2.09 -12.27 -3.22
N GLU A 108 1.55 -11.87 -4.36
CA GLU A 108 2.33 -11.47 -5.53
C GLU A 108 2.10 -9.98 -5.85
N GLU A 109 3.18 -9.22 -6.08
CA GLU A 109 3.08 -7.88 -6.65
C GLU A 109 2.87 -8.02 -8.16
N ILE A 110 1.76 -7.49 -8.68
CA ILE A 110 1.36 -7.64 -10.09
C ILE A 110 1.48 -6.36 -10.89
N ALA A 111 1.50 -5.20 -10.24
CA ALA A 111 1.74 -3.92 -10.89
C ALA A 111 2.25 -2.88 -9.89
N TYR A 112 2.95 -1.86 -10.40
CA TYR A 112 3.33 -0.69 -9.61
C TYR A 112 3.58 0.54 -10.49
N TYR A 113 3.52 1.72 -9.87
CA TYR A 113 3.93 2.97 -10.49
C TYR A 113 4.64 3.87 -9.49
N VAL A 114 5.81 4.40 -9.88
CA VAL A 114 6.61 5.32 -9.07
C VAL A 114 6.84 6.59 -9.85
N PRO A 115 6.13 7.69 -9.53
CA PRO A 115 6.36 8.98 -10.17
C PRO A 115 7.78 9.51 -9.95
N GLY A 116 8.24 10.36 -10.85
CA GLY A 116 9.45 11.16 -10.64
C GLY A 116 9.30 12.13 -9.45
N ALA A 117 10.41 12.54 -8.86
CA ALA A 117 10.39 13.53 -7.77
C ALA A 117 9.79 14.86 -8.23
N PRO A 118 8.79 15.42 -7.53
CA PRO A 118 8.26 16.74 -7.81
C PRO A 118 9.34 17.83 -7.60
N LYS A 119 9.34 18.85 -8.45
CA LYS A 119 10.36 19.93 -8.41
C LYS A 119 10.48 20.64 -7.05
N LEU A 120 9.38 20.74 -6.31
CA LEU A 120 9.32 21.42 -5.02
C LEU A 120 9.21 20.46 -3.83
N CYS A 121 9.50 19.18 -4.04
CA CYS A 121 9.43 18.19 -2.97
C CYS A 121 10.62 18.35 -2.01
N PRO A 122 10.38 18.65 -0.72
CA PRO A 122 11.46 18.87 0.24
C PRO A 122 12.29 17.61 0.53
N SER A 123 11.73 16.44 0.33
CA SER A 123 12.43 15.16 0.52
C SER A 123 13.28 14.72 -0.68
N GLY A 124 13.13 15.40 -1.83
CA GLY A 124 13.81 15.02 -3.07
C GLY A 124 13.28 13.77 -3.77
N ALA A 125 12.22 13.16 -3.23
CA ALA A 125 11.56 11.98 -3.80
C ALA A 125 10.04 12.09 -3.66
N ILE A 126 9.31 11.44 -4.56
CA ILE A 126 7.84 11.30 -4.44
C ILE A 126 7.46 10.72 -3.08
N GLN A 127 6.33 11.14 -2.54
CA GLN A 127 5.79 10.63 -1.28
C GLN A 127 4.30 10.33 -1.45
N LEU A 128 3.98 9.25 -2.20
CA LEU A 128 2.58 8.86 -2.39
C LEU A 128 1.97 8.44 -1.06
N ASN A 129 0.93 9.16 -0.68
CA ASN A 129 0.37 9.12 0.67
C ASN A 129 -0.91 8.31 0.72
N ASP A 130 -1.79 8.47 -0.27
CA ASP A 130 -3.10 7.86 -0.26
C ASP A 130 -3.51 7.35 -1.63
N VAL A 131 -4.49 6.45 -1.67
CA VAL A 131 -4.97 5.84 -2.91
C VAL A 131 -6.47 5.54 -2.83
N PHE A 132 -7.18 5.87 -3.91
CA PHE A 132 -8.53 5.42 -4.20
C PHE A 132 -8.55 4.80 -5.60
N VAL A 133 -9.35 3.77 -5.79
CA VAL A 133 -9.56 3.14 -7.10
C VAL A 133 -11.05 3.11 -7.40
N ASP A 134 -11.43 3.59 -8.57
CA ASP A 134 -12.84 3.57 -8.99
C ASP A 134 -13.22 2.25 -9.71
N ASP A 135 -14.51 2.05 -9.93
CA ASP A 135 -15.09 0.87 -10.58
C ASP A 135 -14.67 0.67 -12.03
N ARG A 136 -14.05 1.70 -12.65
CA ARG A 136 -13.43 1.64 -13.99
C ARG A 136 -11.96 1.26 -13.93
N ARG A 137 -11.43 0.96 -12.73
CA ARG A 137 -10.01 0.68 -12.45
C ARG A 137 -9.10 1.89 -12.68
N ILE A 138 -9.63 3.10 -12.50
CA ILE A 138 -8.81 4.29 -12.45
C ILE A 138 -8.29 4.49 -11.03
N VAL A 139 -6.99 4.56 -10.89
CA VAL A 139 -6.29 4.75 -9.62
C VAL A 139 -6.02 6.24 -9.42
N TYR A 140 -6.50 6.79 -8.33
CA TYR A 140 -6.24 8.15 -7.87
C TYR A 140 -5.29 8.07 -6.68
N THR A 141 -4.08 8.60 -6.82
CA THR A 141 -3.10 8.62 -5.73
C THR A 141 -2.48 9.99 -5.60
N ILE A 142 -2.19 10.41 -4.37
CA ILE A 142 -1.79 11.77 -4.06
C ILE A 142 -0.39 11.82 -3.44
N ASP A 143 0.42 12.77 -3.90
CA ASP A 143 1.68 13.10 -3.25
C ASP A 143 1.45 13.95 -1.99
N ARG A 144 2.18 13.64 -0.94
CA ARG A 144 2.08 14.28 0.36
C ARG A 144 2.50 15.76 0.35
N PHE A 145 3.32 16.16 -0.62
CA PHE A 145 3.90 17.50 -0.69
C PHE A 145 3.44 18.26 -1.93
N GLY A 146 4.27 18.37 -2.93
CA GLY A 146 4.06 19.25 -4.06
C GLY A 146 3.77 18.56 -5.40
N GLY A 147 3.66 17.22 -5.43
CA GLY A 147 3.42 16.45 -6.66
C GLY A 147 1.96 16.44 -7.12
N GLY A 148 1.03 16.73 -6.21
CA GLY A 148 -0.41 16.75 -6.52
C GLY A 148 -1.02 15.36 -6.68
N LEU A 149 -2.07 15.29 -7.52
CA LEU A 149 -2.85 14.09 -7.82
C LEU A 149 -2.32 13.41 -9.09
N TYR A 150 -2.12 12.11 -9.00
CA TYR A 150 -1.85 11.23 -10.14
C TYR A 150 -3.09 10.39 -10.45
N ILE A 151 -3.46 10.35 -11.73
CA ILE A 151 -4.57 9.56 -12.25
C ILE A 151 -3.99 8.53 -13.19
N LEU A 152 -4.15 7.25 -12.86
CA LEU A 152 -3.52 6.14 -13.56
C LEU A 152 -4.59 5.12 -13.96
N GLU A 153 -4.36 4.40 -15.03
CA GLU A 153 -5.19 3.26 -15.43
C GLU A 153 -4.53 1.96 -14.92
N MET A 154 -5.29 1.13 -14.22
CA MET A 154 -4.82 -0.15 -13.71
C MET A 154 -5.10 -1.26 -14.73
N ASN A 155 -4.06 -1.68 -15.45
CA ASN A 155 -4.12 -2.73 -16.48
C ASN A 155 -3.59 -4.06 -15.90
N ILE A 156 -4.50 -4.86 -15.33
CA ILE A 156 -4.23 -6.18 -14.74
C ILE A 156 -5.23 -7.24 -15.19
#